data_b1f9bb5e5d97aebac636eb6c569e1e98
#
_entry.id   b1f9bb5e5d97aebac636eb6c569e1e98
#
_cell.length_a   1.000
_cell.length_b   1.000
_cell.length_c   1.000
_cell.angle_alpha   90.00
_cell.angle_beta   90.00
_cell.angle_gamma   90.00
#
_symmetry.space_group_name_H-M   'P 1'
#
loop_
_entity.id
_entity.type
_entity.pdbx_description
1 polymer ?
#
loop_
_entity_poly.entity_id
_entity_poly.type
_entity_poly.pdbx_seq_one_letter_code
_entity_poly.pdbx_strand_id
1 'polypeptide(L)'
;YIGVGILKYSSRVLTDYAVIEVQHICDALSDMHEVVGCHRIRTRGRQDDIHVDLHITVDRNMTVAKAHDLSTAIEKRIRERFPGTTDVIVHIEPA
;
A
#
# COMPACT_ATOMS: atom_id res chain seq x y z
N TYR A 1 27.95 -10.30 16.34
CA TYR A 1 27.88 -10.67 17.70
C TYR A 1 27.00 -9.72 18.47
N ILE A 2 27.01 -9.78 19.79
CA ILE A 2 25.95 -9.18 20.59
C ILE A 2 25.71 -7.70 20.28
N GLY A 3 26.77 -6.90 20.26
CA GLY A 3 26.63 -5.47 20.01
C GLY A 3 25.98 -5.16 18.68
N VAL A 4 26.38 -5.87 17.64
CA VAL A 4 25.83 -5.66 16.30
C VAL A 4 24.36 -6.09 16.25
N GLY A 5 24.04 -7.22 16.88
CA GLY A 5 22.67 -7.70 16.92
C GLY A 5 21.73 -6.75 17.62
N ILE A 6 22.17 -6.20 18.76
CA ILE A 6 21.36 -5.25 19.52
C ILE A 6 21.15 -3.96 18.72
N LEU A 7 22.20 -3.46 18.11
CA LEU A 7 22.12 -2.24 17.32
C LEU A 7 21.15 -2.41 16.15
N LYS A 8 21.22 -3.54 15.48
CA LYS A 8 20.33 -3.84 14.36
C LYS A 8 18.88 -3.90 14.81
N TYR A 9 18.62 -4.52 15.95
CA TYR A 9 17.27 -4.59 16.49
C TYR A 9 16.74 -3.21 16.83
N SER A 10 17.53 -2.37 17.48
CA SER A 10 17.15 -1.02 17.83
C SER A 10 16.81 -0.20 16.60
N SER A 11 17.58 -0.34 15.53
CA SER A 11 17.34 0.36 14.29
C SER A 11 15.96 0.02 13.72
N ARG A 12 15.58 -1.25 13.77
CA ARG A 12 14.28 -1.69 13.28
C ARG A 12 13.13 -1.15 14.12
N VAL A 13 13.35 -1.00 15.41
CA VAL A 13 12.33 -0.48 16.33
C VAL A 13 12.17 1.03 16.17
N LEU A 14 13.27 1.73 15.95
CA LEU A 14 13.26 3.19 15.91
C LEU A 14 12.85 3.79 14.58
N THR A 15 12.99 3.04 13.48
CA THR A 15 12.64 3.55 12.16
C THR A 15 11.37 2.87 11.65
N ASP A 16 10.56 3.65 10.95
CA ASP A 16 9.41 3.08 10.26
C ASP A 16 9.91 2.13 9.17
N TYR A 17 9.32 0.96 9.12
CA TYR A 17 9.64 -0.02 8.10
C TYR A 17 8.34 -0.66 7.63
N ALA A 18 8.41 -1.41 6.55
CA ALA A 18 7.23 -2.02 5.95
C ALA A 18 6.53 -2.94 6.96
N VAL A 19 5.28 -2.64 7.26
CA VAL A 19 4.44 -3.44 8.16
C VAL A 19 3.73 -4.54 7.39
N ILE A 20 3.40 -4.27 6.13
CA ILE A 20 2.74 -5.20 5.24
C ILE A 20 3.68 -5.42 4.05
N GLU A 21 3.83 -6.68 3.65
CA GLU A 21 4.60 -7.00 2.45
C GLU A 21 3.94 -6.36 1.23
N VAL A 22 4.73 -5.64 0.42
CA VAL A 22 4.18 -4.92 -0.73
C VAL A 22 3.50 -5.86 -1.72
N GLN A 23 4.01 -7.08 -1.87
CA GLN A 23 3.41 -8.06 -2.77
C GLN A 23 1.99 -8.42 -2.33
N HIS A 24 1.74 -8.48 -1.03
CA HIS A 24 0.40 -8.78 -0.51
C HIS A 24 -0.62 -7.71 -0.90
N ILE A 25 -0.18 -6.46 -0.99
CA ILE A 25 -1.07 -5.38 -1.40
C ILE A 25 -1.45 -5.52 -2.87
N CYS A 26 -0.47 -5.78 -3.73
CA CYS A 26 -0.75 -6.01 -5.15
C CYS A 26 -1.65 -7.24 -5.34
N ASP A 27 -1.41 -8.31 -4.56
CA ASP A 27 -2.21 -9.52 -4.63
C ASP A 27 -3.67 -9.25 -4.23
N ALA A 28 -3.88 -8.38 -3.26
CA ALA A 28 -5.22 -8.02 -2.80
C ALA A 28 -6.02 -7.29 -3.88
N LEU A 29 -5.35 -6.69 -4.86
CA LEU A 29 -5.98 -5.96 -5.95
C LEU A 29 -6.00 -6.75 -7.26
N SER A 30 -5.52 -7.98 -7.26
CA SER A 30 -5.33 -8.77 -8.49
C SER A 30 -6.61 -9.10 -9.23
N ASP A 31 -7.76 -9.11 -8.53
CA ASP A 31 -9.06 -9.38 -9.14
C ASP A 31 -9.73 -8.13 -9.70
N MET A 32 -9.13 -6.96 -9.51
CA MET A 32 -9.65 -5.71 -10.05
C MET A 32 -9.07 -5.49 -11.44
N HIS A 33 -9.82 -5.84 -12.47
CA HIS A 33 -9.32 -5.79 -13.84
C HIS A 33 -9.08 -4.36 -14.35
N GLU A 34 -9.65 -3.36 -13.70
CA GLU A 34 -9.39 -1.95 -14.04
C GLU A 34 -7.95 -1.55 -13.67
N VAL A 35 -7.33 -2.29 -12.76
CA VAL A 35 -5.97 -2.04 -12.33
C VAL A 35 -5.01 -2.68 -13.33
N VAL A 36 -4.35 -1.87 -14.14
CA VAL A 36 -3.37 -2.35 -15.12
C VAL A 36 -2.05 -2.65 -14.45
N GLY A 37 -1.65 -1.84 -13.49
CA GLY A 37 -0.40 -2.03 -12.77
C GLY A 37 -0.49 -1.50 -11.35
N CYS A 38 0.37 -2.03 -10.50
CA CYS A 38 0.45 -1.67 -9.09
C CYS A 38 1.94 -1.56 -8.75
N HIS A 39 2.40 -0.36 -8.38
CA HIS A 39 3.82 -0.14 -8.14
C HIS A 39 4.05 0.98 -7.14
N ARG A 40 5.32 1.18 -6.78
CA ARG A 40 5.74 2.21 -5.82
C ARG A 40 4.94 2.15 -4.53
N ILE A 41 4.79 0.94 -4.01
CA ILE A 41 4.02 0.72 -2.80
C ILE A 41 4.92 0.96 -1.59
N ARG A 42 4.41 1.73 -0.65
CA ARG A 42 5.10 1.96 0.62
C ARG A 42 4.12 1.76 1.76
N THR A 43 4.57 1.05 2.77
CA THR A 43 3.80 0.86 3.99
C THR A 43 4.67 1.27 5.16
N ARG A 44 4.07 1.92 6.14
CA ARG A 44 4.79 2.38 7.32
C ARG A 44 3.82 2.48 8.49
N GLY A 45 4.38 2.66 9.66
CA GLY A 45 3.60 2.84 10.87
C GLY A 45 3.70 1.64 11.80
N ARG A 46 2.67 1.46 12.59
CA ARG A 46 2.58 0.40 13.58
C ARG A 46 1.46 -0.55 13.22
N GLN A 47 1.40 -1.67 13.92
CA GLN A 47 0.43 -2.72 13.68
C GLN A 47 -1.03 -2.23 13.67
N ASP A 48 -1.33 -1.23 14.48
CA ASP A 48 -2.69 -0.68 14.61
C ASP A 48 -2.83 0.71 14.00
N ASP A 49 -1.79 1.18 13.31
CA ASP A 49 -1.78 2.50 12.68
C ASP A 49 -0.91 2.41 11.42
N ILE A 50 -1.42 1.71 10.42
CA ILE A 50 -0.70 1.42 9.19
C ILE A 50 -1.06 2.45 8.13
N HIS A 51 -0.05 3.02 7.49
CA HIS A 51 -0.21 3.95 6.39
C HIS A 51 0.28 3.29 5.11
N VAL A 52 -0.56 3.29 4.10
CA VAL A 52 -0.27 2.68 2.80
C VAL A 52 -0.30 3.75 1.72
N ASP A 53 0.71 3.74 0.88
CA ASP A 53 0.85 4.69 -0.22
C ASP A 53 1.20 3.86 -1.45
N LEU A 54 0.43 3.99 -2.53
CA LEU A 54 0.66 3.16 -3.72
C LEU A 54 0.26 3.90 -5.00
N HIS A 55 0.85 3.45 -6.10
CA HIS A 55 0.59 3.98 -7.43
C HIS A 55 -0.12 2.91 -8.24
N ILE A 56 -1.23 3.27 -8.86
CA ILE A 56 -2.05 2.38 -9.66
C ILE A 56 -2.09 2.91 -11.08
N THR A 57 -1.73 2.07 -12.04
CA THR A 57 -1.84 2.41 -13.47
C THR A 57 -3.18 1.93 -13.99
N VAL A 58 -3.84 2.78 -14.76
CA VAL A 58 -5.14 2.48 -15.35
C VAL A 58 -5.12 2.86 -16.82
N ASP A 59 -6.16 2.45 -17.57
CA ASP A 59 -6.32 2.85 -18.96
C ASP A 59 -6.31 4.37 -19.04
N ARG A 60 -5.50 4.93 -19.95
CA ARG A 60 -5.36 6.38 -20.06
C ARG A 60 -6.64 7.07 -20.47
N ASN A 61 -7.59 6.34 -21.03
CA ASN A 61 -8.87 6.88 -21.44
C ASN A 61 -9.94 6.77 -20.34
N MET A 62 -9.57 6.30 -19.17
CA MET A 62 -10.49 6.23 -18.05
C MET A 62 -10.90 7.63 -17.63
N THR A 63 -12.21 7.81 -17.37
CA THR A 63 -12.70 9.11 -16.91
C THR A 63 -12.25 9.37 -15.48
N VAL A 64 -12.20 10.66 -15.14
CA VAL A 64 -11.84 11.06 -13.77
C VAL A 64 -12.84 10.48 -12.76
N ALA A 65 -14.13 10.46 -13.11
CA ALA A 65 -15.16 9.90 -12.24
C ALA A 65 -14.89 8.42 -11.96
N LYS A 66 -14.58 7.67 -13.00
CA LYS A 66 -14.28 6.24 -12.85
C LYS A 66 -13.01 6.00 -12.06
N ALA A 67 -11.98 6.80 -12.31
CA ALA A 67 -10.73 6.71 -11.58
C ALA A 67 -10.93 6.99 -10.10
N HIS A 68 -11.74 7.97 -9.77
CA HIS A 68 -12.08 8.30 -8.39
C HIS A 68 -12.79 7.13 -7.71
N ASP A 69 -13.79 6.56 -8.38
CA ASP A 69 -14.53 5.42 -7.83
C ASP A 69 -13.62 4.23 -7.63
N LEU A 70 -12.69 4.01 -8.55
CA LEU A 70 -11.72 2.93 -8.42
C LEU A 70 -10.79 3.16 -7.22
N SER A 71 -10.31 4.38 -7.04
CA SER A 71 -9.43 4.68 -5.90
C SER A 71 -10.15 4.45 -4.58
N THR A 72 -11.43 4.80 -4.50
CA THR A 72 -12.24 4.58 -3.30
C THR A 72 -12.42 3.09 -3.04
N ALA A 73 -12.66 2.31 -4.09
CA ALA A 73 -12.78 0.85 -3.96
C ALA A 73 -11.47 0.22 -3.51
N ILE A 74 -10.35 0.71 -4.01
CA ILE A 74 -9.03 0.22 -3.61
C ILE A 74 -8.76 0.51 -2.14
N GLU A 75 -9.03 1.74 -1.71
CA GLU A 75 -8.87 2.11 -0.30
C GLU A 75 -9.68 1.20 0.61
N LYS A 76 -10.93 0.97 0.25
CA LYS A 76 -11.80 0.10 1.02
C LYS A 76 -11.28 -1.33 1.06
N ARG A 77 -10.84 -1.86 -0.08
CA ARG A 77 -10.30 -3.21 -0.17
C ARG A 77 -9.09 -3.38 0.72
N ILE A 78 -8.19 -2.42 0.70
CA ILE A 78 -6.96 -2.48 1.50
C ILE A 78 -7.28 -2.43 2.98
N ARG A 79 -8.20 -1.57 3.39
CA ARG A 79 -8.60 -1.48 4.80
C ARG A 79 -9.25 -2.77 5.28
N GLU A 80 -10.02 -3.41 4.42
CA GLU A 80 -10.68 -4.67 4.78
C GLU A 80 -9.70 -5.85 4.87
N ARG A 81 -8.73 -5.89 3.95
CA ARG A 81 -7.77 -6.99 3.89
C ARG A 81 -6.66 -6.86 4.90
N PHE A 82 -6.35 -5.65 5.32
CA PHE A 82 -5.24 -5.38 6.24
C PHE A 82 -5.74 -4.57 7.42
N PRO A 83 -6.31 -5.25 8.42
CA PRO A 83 -6.82 -4.56 9.63
C PRO A 83 -5.71 -3.75 10.29
N GLY A 84 -6.06 -2.60 10.81
CA GLY A 84 -5.09 -1.68 11.39
C GLY A 84 -4.67 -0.58 10.43
N THR A 85 -5.08 -0.66 9.17
CA THR A 85 -4.78 0.38 8.19
C THR A 85 -5.66 1.60 8.44
N THR A 86 -5.03 2.72 8.73
CA THR A 86 -5.74 3.97 9.07
C THR A 86 -5.70 4.97 7.92
N ASP A 87 -4.73 4.86 7.02
CA ASP A 87 -4.59 5.82 5.92
C ASP A 87 -4.13 5.09 4.66
N VAL A 88 -4.81 5.35 3.57
CA VAL A 88 -4.47 4.78 2.26
C VAL A 88 -4.48 5.91 1.24
N ILE A 89 -3.34 6.14 0.59
CA ILE A 89 -3.22 7.14 -0.46
C ILE A 89 -3.00 6.41 -1.78
N VAL A 90 -3.91 6.60 -2.71
CA VAL A 90 -3.86 5.97 -4.02
C VAL A 90 -3.58 7.03 -5.08
N HIS A 91 -2.44 6.87 -5.77
CA HIS A 91 -2.10 7.73 -6.89
C HIS A 91 -2.49 7.01 -8.17
N ILE A 92 -3.39 7.60 -8.94
CA ILE A 92 -3.85 7.02 -10.21
C ILE A 92 -3.01 7.61 -11.33
N GLU A 93 -2.46 6.75 -12.16
CA GLU A 93 -1.60 7.14 -13.29
C GLU A 93 -2.10 6.50 -14.57
N PRO A 94 -1.98 7.20 -15.72
CA PRO A 94 -2.33 6.60 -16.99
C PRO A 94 -1.28 5.56 -17.41
N ALA A 95 -1.75 4.50 -17.98
CA ALA A 95 -0.88 3.46 -18.51
C ALA A 95 -0.16 3.91 -19.76
#